data_ca0d7cca860e9e314d9468c29c69ce47
#
_entry.id   ca0d7cca860e9e314d9468c29c69ce47
#
_cell.length_a   1.000
_cell.length_b   1.000
_cell.length_c   1.000
_cell.angle_alpha   90.00
_cell.angle_beta   90.00
_cell.angle_gamma   90.00
#
_symmetry.space_group_name_H-M   'P 1'
#
loop_
_entity.id
_entity.type
_entity.pdbx_description
1 polymer ?
#
loop_
_entity_poly.entity_id
_entity_poly.type
_entity_poly.pdbx_seq_one_letter_code
_entity_poly.pdbx_strand_id
1 'polypeptide(L)'
;GVAANAAARAFDLIPFIVIGMAADWYQSGTFTSSTIQSLVSSSHLPEVGPIGSVEIGFGLLILVSFTFLAVFQGISEYMWQSTAYMVQHDIRMDATTSLMAMEASYFETRQTGNLMSVLSADVAQLEDVVSDSSTSIIRIIITFSAAFAIMFWMSPTLSLILGIPLILVIPMVVWFSTRIQPRYRKQRESTGGIVGILENVLAGIVTVQAYNASDFERARVESESGNYRDQAILAANLRNRFIP
;
A
#
# COMPACT_ATOMS: atom_id res chain seq x y z
N GLY A 1 6.85 10.08 13.58
CA GLY A 1 6.58 9.46 12.29
C GLY A 1 6.28 10.46 11.18
N VAL A 2 5.19 11.25 11.29
CA VAL A 2 4.71 12.17 10.22
C VAL A 2 5.76 13.21 9.83
N ALA A 3 6.37 13.90 10.79
CA ALA A 3 7.38 14.92 10.51
C ALA A 3 8.63 14.33 9.82
N ALA A 4 9.09 13.16 10.25
CA ALA A 4 10.21 12.46 9.62
C ALA A 4 9.87 12.02 8.18
N ASN A 5 8.63 11.54 7.95
CA ASN A 5 8.15 11.20 6.62
C ASN A 5 8.10 12.43 5.70
N ALA A 6 7.58 13.57 6.20
CA ALA A 6 7.56 14.82 5.45
C ALA A 6 8.98 15.31 5.09
N ALA A 7 9.93 15.23 6.03
CA ALA A 7 11.34 15.55 5.76
C ALA A 7 11.93 14.60 4.69
N ALA A 8 11.70 13.29 4.79
CA ALA A 8 12.13 12.34 3.77
C ALA A 8 11.59 12.71 2.38
N ARG A 9 10.32 13.11 2.28
CA ARG A 9 9.71 13.50 0.99
C ARG A 9 10.28 14.81 0.43
N ALA A 10 10.69 15.74 1.27
CA ALA A 10 11.39 16.94 0.80
C ALA A 10 12.72 16.58 0.14
N PHE A 11 13.48 15.66 0.72
CA PHE A 11 14.73 15.17 0.12
C PHE A 11 14.51 14.31 -1.14
N ASP A 12 13.40 13.61 -1.25
CA ASP A 12 13.01 12.82 -2.43
C ASP A 12 12.80 13.68 -3.69
N LEU A 13 12.42 14.93 -3.53
CA LEU A 13 12.22 15.88 -4.63
C LEU A 13 13.51 16.56 -5.11
N ILE A 14 14.56 16.61 -4.28
CA ILE A 14 15.82 17.28 -4.62
C ILE A 14 16.49 16.70 -5.89
N PRO A 15 16.59 15.36 -6.08
CA PRO A 15 17.19 14.81 -7.30
C PRO A 15 16.51 15.30 -8.58
N PHE A 16 15.19 15.44 -8.59
CA PHE A 16 14.46 15.94 -9.77
C PHE A 16 14.78 17.41 -10.06
N ILE A 17 14.91 18.22 -9.02
CA ILE A 17 15.32 19.63 -9.15
C ILE A 17 16.76 19.72 -9.66
N VAL A 18 17.67 18.88 -9.12
CA VAL A 18 19.08 18.83 -9.54
C VAL A 18 19.22 18.38 -11.00
N ILE A 19 18.43 17.40 -11.45
CA ILE A 19 18.40 16.97 -12.86
C ILE A 19 17.92 18.13 -13.77
N GLY A 20 16.89 18.87 -13.35
CA GLY A 20 16.45 20.07 -14.07
C GLY A 20 17.54 21.12 -14.19
N MET A 21 18.24 21.42 -13.10
CA MET A 21 19.38 22.35 -13.09
C MET A 21 20.54 21.87 -13.94
N ALA A 22 20.82 20.56 -13.95
CA ALA A 22 21.85 19.97 -14.79
C ALA A 22 21.50 20.08 -16.29
N ALA A 23 20.22 19.91 -16.64
CA ALA A 23 19.75 20.09 -18.01
C ALA A 23 19.89 21.55 -18.49
N ASP A 24 19.55 22.51 -17.64
CA ASP A 24 19.70 23.95 -17.94
C ASP A 24 21.19 24.32 -18.11
N TRP A 25 22.05 23.81 -17.24
CA TRP A 25 23.49 23.98 -17.35
C TRP A 25 24.05 23.43 -18.66
N TYR A 26 23.62 22.25 -19.06
CA TYR A 26 24.10 21.61 -20.28
C TYR A 26 23.68 22.35 -21.56
N GLN A 27 22.52 23.02 -21.52
CA GLN A 27 22.01 23.81 -22.66
C GLN A 27 22.55 25.22 -22.74
N SER A 28 22.72 25.90 -21.61
CA SER A 28 23.03 27.36 -21.56
C SER A 28 24.42 27.67 -21.06
N GLY A 29 25.14 26.76 -20.43
CA GLY A 29 26.38 26.98 -19.75
C GLY A 29 26.31 27.89 -18.51
N THR A 30 25.07 28.27 -18.12
CA THR A 30 24.82 29.18 -16.98
C THR A 30 23.66 28.65 -16.15
N PHE A 31 23.67 28.91 -14.85
CA PHE A 31 22.53 28.59 -13.98
C PHE A 31 21.50 29.71 -14.03
N THR A 32 20.23 29.33 -14.08
CA THR A 32 19.11 30.28 -13.99
C THR A 32 19.09 31.01 -12.63
N SER A 33 19.67 30.42 -11.57
CA SER A 33 19.78 31.02 -10.25
C SER A 33 21.20 31.55 -9.96
N SER A 34 21.33 32.85 -9.72
CA SER A 34 22.58 33.49 -9.34
C SER A 34 23.20 32.91 -8.05
N THR A 35 22.38 32.47 -7.12
CA THR A 35 22.80 31.85 -5.86
C THR A 35 23.49 30.50 -6.10
N ILE A 36 22.94 29.69 -6.99
CA ILE A 36 23.54 28.39 -7.34
C ILE A 36 24.86 28.60 -8.10
N GLN A 37 24.91 29.56 -9.01
CA GLN A 37 26.11 29.90 -9.75
C GLN A 37 27.22 30.35 -8.81
N SER A 38 26.93 31.13 -7.77
CA SER A 38 27.95 31.57 -6.78
C SER A 38 28.43 30.41 -5.90
N LEU A 39 27.55 29.47 -5.54
CA LEU A 39 27.90 28.28 -4.77
C LEU A 39 28.79 27.32 -5.56
N VAL A 40 28.50 27.09 -6.82
CA VAL A 40 29.29 26.23 -7.70
C VAL A 40 30.65 26.86 -8.00
N SER A 41 30.71 28.15 -8.27
CA SER A 41 32.00 28.86 -8.53
C SER A 41 32.89 28.96 -7.29
N SER A 42 32.32 28.90 -6.09
CA SER A 42 33.06 28.88 -4.84
C SER A 42 33.47 27.46 -4.40
N SER A 43 32.90 26.42 -4.97
CA SER A 43 33.26 25.04 -4.67
C SER A 43 34.55 24.64 -5.41
N HIS A 44 35.63 24.38 -4.65
CA HIS A 44 36.89 23.86 -5.18
C HIS A 44 36.81 22.34 -5.37
N LEU A 45 35.83 21.88 -6.17
CA LEU A 45 35.67 20.45 -6.45
C LEU A 45 36.73 20.01 -7.49
N PRO A 46 37.34 18.83 -7.30
CA PRO A 46 38.36 18.34 -8.23
C PRO A 46 37.75 17.98 -9.58
N GLU A 47 38.45 18.28 -10.67
CA GLU A 47 38.15 17.76 -11.98
C GLU A 47 38.67 16.32 -12.10
N VAL A 48 37.84 15.40 -12.55
CA VAL A 48 38.21 13.98 -12.70
C VAL A 48 38.02 13.58 -14.18
N GLY A 49 39.14 13.65 -14.92
CA GLY A 49 39.13 13.29 -16.34
C GLY A 49 38.25 14.21 -17.17
N PRO A 50 37.31 13.66 -18.00
CA PRO A 50 36.41 14.46 -18.82
C PRO A 50 35.22 15.04 -18.04
N ILE A 51 35.13 14.75 -16.72
CA ILE A 51 34.03 15.19 -15.85
C ILE A 51 34.47 16.47 -15.13
N GLY A 52 33.76 17.56 -15.35
CA GLY A 52 34.03 18.84 -14.70
C GLY A 52 33.59 18.89 -13.23
N SER A 53 34.04 19.91 -12.52
CA SER A 53 33.70 20.13 -11.11
C SER A 53 32.21 20.28 -10.85
N VAL A 54 31.44 20.75 -11.84
CA VAL A 54 29.98 20.97 -11.76
C VAL A 54 29.22 19.66 -11.75
N GLU A 55 29.59 18.71 -12.61
CA GLU A 55 28.96 17.39 -12.69
C GLU A 55 29.23 16.59 -11.42
N ILE A 56 30.42 16.67 -10.86
CA ILE A 56 30.77 16.08 -9.57
C ILE A 56 29.87 16.69 -8.48
N GLY A 57 29.68 18.02 -8.50
CA GLY A 57 28.81 18.72 -7.57
C GLY A 57 27.36 18.22 -7.61
N PHE A 58 26.80 18.04 -8.79
CA PHE A 58 25.44 17.46 -8.94
C PHE A 58 25.38 16.02 -8.42
N GLY A 59 26.38 15.20 -8.72
CA GLY A 59 26.47 13.83 -8.21
C GLY A 59 26.50 13.78 -6.68
N LEU A 60 27.31 14.64 -6.05
CA LEU A 60 27.38 14.74 -4.60
C LEU A 60 26.06 15.22 -3.97
N LEU A 61 25.40 16.22 -4.56
CA LEU A 61 24.09 16.70 -4.08
C LEU A 61 23.04 15.60 -4.12
N ILE A 62 22.98 14.82 -5.18
CA ILE A 62 22.08 13.68 -5.31
C ILE A 62 22.42 12.63 -4.25
N LEU A 63 23.69 12.28 -4.07
CA LEU A 63 24.12 11.28 -3.09
C LEU A 63 23.79 11.72 -1.66
N VAL A 64 24.05 12.97 -1.31
CA VAL A 64 23.70 13.54 0.00
C VAL A 64 22.19 13.53 0.19
N SER A 65 21.43 13.92 -0.83
CA SER A 65 19.96 13.90 -0.78
C SER A 65 19.41 12.50 -0.52
N PHE A 66 19.89 11.49 -1.24
CA PHE A 66 19.48 10.09 -1.00
C PHE A 66 19.91 9.57 0.37
N THR A 67 21.05 10.01 0.88
CA THR A 67 21.48 9.64 2.23
C THR A 67 20.53 10.20 3.28
N PHE A 68 20.17 11.49 3.19
CA PHE A 68 19.20 12.09 4.10
C PHE A 68 17.81 11.47 3.94
N LEU A 69 17.35 11.22 2.71
CA LEU A 69 16.12 10.49 2.43
C LEU A 69 16.11 9.15 3.17
N ALA A 70 17.15 8.33 3.02
CA ALA A 70 17.23 7.01 3.64
C ALA A 70 17.20 7.09 5.18
N VAL A 71 17.92 8.04 5.77
CA VAL A 71 17.95 8.26 7.22
C VAL A 71 16.57 8.66 7.75
N PHE A 72 15.96 9.69 7.14
CA PHE A 72 14.64 10.16 7.59
C PHE A 72 13.54 9.14 7.34
N GLN A 73 13.63 8.39 6.24
CA GLN A 73 12.69 7.30 5.97
C GLN A 73 12.83 6.17 6.99
N GLY A 74 14.06 5.75 7.31
CA GLY A 74 14.30 4.74 8.34
C GLY A 74 13.80 5.17 9.72
N ILE A 75 14.02 6.42 10.10
CA ILE A 75 13.46 6.98 11.35
C ILE A 75 11.94 6.96 11.32
N SER A 76 11.33 7.36 10.21
CA SER A 76 9.88 7.36 10.07
C SER A 76 9.29 5.95 10.19
N GLU A 77 9.85 4.98 9.49
CA GLU A 77 9.41 3.58 9.51
C GLU A 77 9.55 2.99 10.91
N TYR A 78 10.68 3.20 11.57
CA TYR A 78 10.88 2.77 12.95
C TYR A 78 9.83 3.34 13.91
N MET A 79 9.54 4.65 13.81
CA MET A 79 8.54 5.30 14.66
C MET A 79 7.13 4.75 14.41
N TRP A 80 6.74 4.53 13.15
CA TRP A 80 5.44 3.98 12.81
C TRP A 80 5.30 2.53 13.28
N GLN A 81 6.31 1.71 13.04
CA GLN A 81 6.32 0.32 13.45
C GLN A 81 6.31 0.17 14.99
N SER A 82 7.10 0.97 15.69
CA SER A 82 7.06 1.02 17.16
C SER A 82 5.69 1.41 17.70
N THR A 83 5.04 2.41 17.07
CA THR A 83 3.69 2.82 17.44
C THR A 83 2.67 1.71 17.17
N ALA A 84 2.78 1.01 16.04
CA ALA A 84 1.90 -0.09 15.69
C ALA A 84 1.96 -1.22 16.73
N TYR A 85 3.17 -1.60 17.18
CA TYR A 85 3.34 -2.61 18.23
C TYR A 85 2.77 -2.17 19.59
N MET A 86 2.90 -0.89 19.95
CA MET A 86 2.30 -0.36 21.17
C MET A 86 0.76 -0.44 21.10
N VAL A 87 0.17 0.04 20.01
CA VAL A 87 -1.29 -0.04 19.78
C VAL A 87 -1.78 -1.49 19.77
N GLN A 88 -1.05 -2.38 19.11
CA GLN A 88 -1.37 -3.82 19.11
C GLN A 88 -1.37 -4.40 20.54
N HIS A 89 -0.37 -4.04 21.33
CA HIS A 89 -0.29 -4.47 22.74
C HIS A 89 -1.48 -3.97 23.55
N ASP A 90 -1.76 -2.68 23.48
CA ASP A 90 -2.85 -2.05 24.24
C ASP A 90 -4.21 -2.66 23.87
N ILE A 91 -4.50 -2.79 22.59
CA ILE A 91 -5.75 -3.42 22.11
C ILE A 91 -5.85 -4.87 22.59
N ARG A 92 -4.75 -5.63 22.56
CA ARG A 92 -4.75 -7.02 23.05
C ARG A 92 -5.04 -7.09 24.55
N MET A 93 -4.47 -6.19 25.34
CA MET A 93 -4.72 -6.11 26.78
C MET A 93 -6.15 -5.70 27.09
N ASP A 94 -6.68 -4.69 26.40
CA ASP A 94 -8.06 -4.21 26.55
C ASP A 94 -9.07 -5.30 26.16
N ALA A 95 -8.84 -5.97 25.05
CA ALA A 95 -9.68 -7.08 24.60
C ALA A 95 -9.64 -8.25 25.58
N THR A 96 -8.47 -8.60 26.11
CA THR A 96 -8.31 -9.66 27.10
C THR A 96 -9.04 -9.31 28.40
N THR A 97 -8.88 -8.07 28.89
CA THR A 97 -9.57 -7.57 30.10
C THR A 97 -11.09 -7.59 29.91
N SER A 98 -11.56 -7.16 28.75
CA SER A 98 -12.98 -7.19 28.40
C SER A 98 -13.55 -8.61 28.36
N LEU A 99 -12.81 -9.56 27.78
CA LEU A 99 -13.21 -10.96 27.75
C LEU A 99 -13.25 -11.56 29.15
N MET A 100 -12.27 -11.28 30.00
CA MET A 100 -12.26 -11.78 31.38
C MET A 100 -13.38 -11.22 32.27
N ALA A 101 -13.94 -10.06 31.90
CA ALA A 101 -15.08 -9.45 32.56
C ALA A 101 -16.46 -9.97 32.05
N MET A 102 -16.50 -10.80 31.00
CA MET A 102 -17.74 -11.33 30.46
C MET A 102 -18.29 -12.49 31.30
N GLU A 103 -19.61 -12.65 31.29
CA GLU A 103 -20.28 -13.74 31.99
C GLU A 103 -19.98 -15.10 31.34
N ALA A 104 -20.04 -16.17 32.16
CA ALA A 104 -19.79 -17.54 31.69
C ALA A 104 -20.71 -17.97 30.53
N SER A 105 -21.95 -17.50 30.53
CA SER A 105 -22.94 -17.74 29.46
C SER A 105 -22.49 -17.29 28.07
N TYR A 106 -21.64 -16.26 28.00
CA TYR A 106 -21.06 -15.81 26.73
C TYR A 106 -20.13 -16.86 26.10
N PHE A 107 -19.38 -17.59 26.91
CA PHE A 107 -18.43 -18.60 26.44
C PHE A 107 -19.11 -19.92 26.09
N GLU A 108 -20.28 -20.23 26.67
CA GLU A 108 -21.04 -21.43 26.35
C GLU A 108 -21.62 -21.39 24.93
N THR A 109 -21.91 -20.19 24.41
CA THR A 109 -22.54 -20.00 23.09
C THR A 109 -21.53 -19.77 21.97
N ARG A 110 -20.25 -19.57 22.29
CA ARG A 110 -19.21 -19.21 21.32
C ARG A 110 -18.05 -20.21 21.32
N GLN A 111 -17.54 -20.48 20.14
CA GLN A 111 -16.35 -21.32 19.98
C GLN A 111 -15.10 -20.55 20.48
N THR A 112 -14.38 -21.12 21.41
CA THR A 112 -13.14 -20.56 21.97
C THR A 112 -12.11 -20.25 20.87
N GLY A 113 -12.04 -21.08 19.83
CA GLY A 113 -11.16 -20.86 18.66
C GLY A 113 -11.44 -19.54 17.93
N ASN A 114 -12.70 -19.12 17.82
CA ASN A 114 -13.06 -17.84 17.20
C ASN A 114 -12.56 -16.65 18.05
N LEU A 115 -12.67 -16.72 19.36
CA LEU A 115 -12.17 -15.68 20.27
C LEU A 115 -10.65 -15.59 20.22
N MET A 116 -9.96 -16.73 20.15
CA MET A 116 -8.51 -16.77 20.01
C MET A 116 -8.06 -16.22 18.66
N SER A 117 -8.81 -16.45 17.58
CA SER A 117 -8.53 -15.86 16.26
C SER A 117 -8.60 -14.34 16.31
N VAL A 118 -9.62 -13.77 16.95
CA VAL A 118 -9.74 -12.30 17.11
C VAL A 118 -8.56 -11.74 17.90
N LEU A 119 -8.18 -12.34 19.04
CA LEU A 119 -7.10 -11.85 19.88
C LEU A 119 -5.70 -11.98 19.25
N SER A 120 -5.51 -12.94 18.34
CA SER A 120 -4.22 -13.17 17.73
C SER A 120 -4.16 -12.66 16.29
N ALA A 121 -5.02 -13.16 15.40
CA ALA A 121 -4.95 -12.87 13.97
C ALA A 121 -5.53 -11.48 13.62
N ASP A 122 -6.71 -11.14 14.13
CA ASP A 122 -7.35 -9.87 13.79
C ASP A 122 -6.60 -8.69 14.41
N VAL A 123 -6.11 -8.85 15.65
CA VAL A 123 -5.26 -7.84 16.30
C VAL A 123 -3.91 -7.68 15.59
N ALA A 124 -3.34 -8.77 15.03
CA ALA A 124 -2.12 -8.67 14.23
C ALA A 124 -2.34 -7.89 12.92
N GLN A 125 -3.50 -8.04 12.27
CA GLN A 125 -3.83 -7.25 11.08
C GLN A 125 -3.88 -5.73 11.33
N LEU A 126 -4.13 -5.29 12.55
CA LEU A 126 -4.10 -3.86 12.90
C LEU A 126 -2.69 -3.28 12.79
N GLU A 127 -1.66 -4.09 13.02
CA GLU A 127 -0.26 -3.69 12.83
C GLU A 127 0.00 -3.25 11.39
N ASP A 128 -0.42 -4.07 10.41
CA ASP A 128 -0.27 -3.76 8.98
C ASP A 128 -1.01 -2.46 8.60
N VAL A 129 -2.20 -2.25 9.16
CA VAL A 129 -2.99 -1.04 8.89
C VAL A 129 -2.33 0.20 9.50
N VAL A 130 -1.87 0.13 10.74
CA VAL A 130 -1.25 1.26 11.44
C VAL A 130 0.14 1.56 10.86
N SER A 131 0.95 0.54 10.59
CA SER A 131 2.30 0.69 10.07
C SER A 131 2.29 1.04 8.57
N ASP A 132 1.95 0.09 7.72
CA ASP A 132 2.13 0.22 6.26
C ASP A 132 1.08 1.09 5.58
N SER A 133 -0.20 0.89 5.91
CA SER A 133 -1.28 1.62 5.24
C SER A 133 -1.26 3.09 5.61
N SER A 134 -1.09 3.43 6.90
CA SER A 134 -1.04 4.83 7.35
C SER A 134 0.18 5.57 6.80
N THR A 135 1.36 4.93 6.81
CA THR A 135 2.58 5.48 6.23
C THR A 135 2.43 5.72 4.72
N SER A 136 1.82 4.78 4.01
CA SER A 136 1.60 4.88 2.57
C SER A 136 0.64 6.01 2.20
N ILE A 137 -0.47 6.15 2.93
CA ILE A 137 -1.44 7.24 2.71
C ILE A 137 -0.78 8.61 2.92
N ILE A 138 -0.08 8.78 4.05
CA ILE A 138 0.61 10.04 4.37
C ILE A 138 1.67 10.35 3.31
N ARG A 139 2.45 9.34 2.91
CA ARG A 139 3.45 9.47 1.85
C ARG A 139 2.83 9.95 0.55
N ILE A 140 1.76 9.32 0.09
CA ILE A 140 1.05 9.70 -1.14
C ILE A 140 0.58 11.16 -1.05
N ILE A 141 -0.11 11.53 0.03
CA ILE A 141 -0.63 12.90 0.19
C ILE A 141 0.50 13.93 0.15
N ILE A 142 1.59 13.71 0.90
CA ILE A 142 2.71 14.66 0.97
C ILE A 142 3.42 14.73 -0.39
N THR A 143 3.73 13.58 -1.01
CA THR A 143 4.46 13.55 -2.29
C THR A 143 3.64 14.21 -3.41
N PHE A 144 2.36 13.87 -3.52
CA PHE A 144 1.50 14.49 -4.54
C PHE A 144 1.31 15.98 -4.32
N SER A 145 1.06 16.41 -3.08
CA SER A 145 0.88 17.84 -2.76
C SER A 145 2.14 18.64 -3.05
N ALA A 146 3.31 18.12 -2.66
CA ALA A 146 4.59 18.79 -2.87
C ALA A 146 4.97 18.82 -4.36
N ALA A 147 4.84 17.70 -5.07
CA ALA A 147 5.12 17.64 -6.50
C ALA A 147 4.18 18.57 -7.30
N PHE A 148 2.89 18.57 -6.97
CA PHE A 148 1.92 19.46 -7.62
C PHE A 148 2.20 20.93 -7.34
N ALA A 149 2.58 21.28 -6.12
CA ALA A 149 2.93 22.65 -5.74
C ALA A 149 4.17 23.14 -6.51
N ILE A 150 5.23 22.35 -6.61
CA ILE A 150 6.43 22.68 -7.38
C ILE A 150 6.10 22.83 -8.86
N MET A 151 5.34 21.89 -9.43
CA MET A 151 4.96 21.91 -10.83
C MET A 151 4.08 23.11 -11.16
N PHE A 152 3.15 23.47 -10.26
CA PHE A 152 2.30 24.66 -10.40
C PHE A 152 3.11 25.95 -10.36
N TRP A 153 4.13 26.01 -9.52
CA TRP A 153 5.03 27.15 -9.44
C TRP A 153 5.89 27.30 -10.70
N MET A 154 6.37 26.20 -11.28
CA MET A 154 7.18 26.22 -12.51
C MET A 154 6.33 26.53 -13.75
N SER A 155 5.17 25.90 -13.90
CA SER A 155 4.28 26.07 -15.04
C SER A 155 2.82 25.76 -14.68
N PRO A 156 1.99 26.77 -14.36
CA PRO A 156 0.58 26.56 -14.03
C PRO A 156 -0.20 25.84 -15.11
N THR A 157 0.07 26.13 -16.40
CA THR A 157 -0.62 25.53 -17.52
C THR A 157 -0.35 24.03 -17.61
N LEU A 158 0.93 23.63 -17.49
CA LEU A 158 1.33 22.22 -17.54
C LEU A 158 0.78 21.45 -16.33
N SER A 159 0.82 22.07 -15.16
CA SER A 159 0.27 21.54 -13.91
C SER A 159 -1.22 21.24 -14.02
N LEU A 160 -2.01 22.13 -14.61
CA LEU A 160 -3.45 21.92 -14.81
C LEU A 160 -3.72 20.80 -15.84
N ILE A 161 -2.97 20.76 -16.94
CA ILE A 161 -3.12 19.70 -17.95
C ILE A 161 -2.85 18.31 -17.36
N LEU A 162 -1.83 18.18 -16.52
CA LEU A 162 -1.49 16.90 -15.86
C LEU A 162 -2.36 16.60 -14.64
N GLY A 163 -2.86 17.62 -13.95
CA GLY A 163 -3.72 17.48 -12.77
C GLY A 163 -5.13 17.00 -13.10
N ILE A 164 -5.71 17.44 -14.22
CA ILE A 164 -7.08 17.06 -14.62
C ILE A 164 -7.25 15.53 -14.73
N PRO A 165 -6.42 14.78 -15.48
CA PRO A 165 -6.52 13.34 -15.53
C PRO A 165 -6.38 12.68 -14.15
N LEU A 166 -5.51 13.20 -13.29
CA LEU A 166 -5.28 12.66 -11.95
C LEU A 166 -6.52 12.76 -11.06
N ILE A 167 -7.19 13.93 -11.09
CA ILE A 167 -8.46 14.15 -10.38
C ILE A 167 -9.56 13.21 -10.89
N LEU A 168 -9.59 12.92 -12.19
CA LEU A 168 -10.57 12.01 -12.80
C LEU A 168 -10.34 10.53 -12.42
N VAL A 169 -9.10 10.15 -12.09
CA VAL A 169 -8.79 8.77 -11.66
C VAL A 169 -9.47 8.42 -10.34
N ILE A 170 -9.56 9.36 -9.39
CA ILE A 170 -10.15 9.10 -8.06
C ILE A 170 -11.60 8.61 -8.16
N PRO A 171 -12.55 9.33 -8.77
CA PRO A 171 -13.92 8.86 -8.90
C PRO A 171 -14.02 7.58 -9.74
N MET A 172 -13.15 7.39 -10.74
CA MET A 172 -13.09 6.18 -11.53
C MET A 172 -12.70 4.96 -10.69
N VAL A 173 -11.69 5.08 -9.82
CA VAL A 173 -11.26 4.02 -8.90
C VAL A 173 -12.37 3.69 -7.88
N VAL A 174 -13.02 4.71 -7.31
CA VAL A 174 -14.14 4.51 -6.37
C VAL A 174 -15.29 3.79 -7.06
N TRP A 175 -15.68 4.24 -8.24
CA TRP A 175 -16.75 3.59 -9.02
C TRP A 175 -16.41 2.14 -9.37
N PHE A 176 -15.18 1.87 -9.80
CA PHE A 176 -14.71 0.51 -10.08
C PHE A 176 -14.74 -0.35 -8.82
N SER A 177 -14.20 0.15 -7.70
CA SER A 177 -14.17 -0.56 -6.42
C SER A 177 -15.57 -0.96 -5.96
N THR A 178 -16.54 -0.05 -6.01
CA THR A 178 -17.94 -0.34 -5.64
C THR A 178 -18.60 -1.38 -6.53
N ARG A 179 -18.16 -1.50 -7.79
CA ARG A 179 -18.69 -2.49 -8.74
C ARG A 179 -18.03 -3.86 -8.61
N ILE A 180 -16.75 -3.92 -8.29
CA ILE A 180 -16.01 -5.18 -8.24
C ILE A 180 -16.16 -5.89 -6.89
N GLN A 181 -16.25 -5.17 -5.78
CA GLN A 181 -16.37 -5.75 -4.44
C GLN A 181 -17.54 -6.74 -4.27
N PRO A 182 -18.78 -6.46 -4.76
CA PRO A 182 -19.88 -7.42 -4.68
C PRO A 182 -19.60 -8.73 -5.43
N ARG A 183 -18.82 -8.66 -6.52
CA ARG A 183 -18.42 -9.85 -7.29
C ARG A 183 -17.47 -10.73 -6.52
N TYR A 184 -16.44 -10.12 -5.90
CA TYR A 184 -15.52 -10.85 -5.05
C TYR A 184 -16.17 -11.41 -3.79
N ARG A 185 -17.19 -10.71 -3.24
CA ARG A 185 -17.96 -11.24 -2.12
C ARG A 185 -18.71 -12.51 -2.51
N LYS A 186 -19.42 -12.50 -3.64
CA LYS A 186 -20.12 -13.70 -4.16
C LYS A 186 -19.15 -14.85 -4.44
N GLN A 187 -17.98 -14.56 -4.99
CA GLN A 187 -16.95 -15.57 -5.21
C GLN A 187 -16.49 -16.21 -3.89
N ARG A 188 -16.30 -15.42 -2.82
CA ARG A 188 -15.94 -15.93 -1.49
C ARG A 188 -17.08 -16.74 -0.86
N GLU A 189 -18.34 -16.31 -1.04
CA GLU A 189 -19.51 -17.05 -0.59
C GLU A 189 -19.56 -18.45 -1.24
N SER A 190 -19.33 -18.54 -2.55
CA SER A 190 -19.24 -19.83 -3.25
C SER A 190 -18.05 -20.68 -2.81
N THR A 191 -16.91 -20.07 -2.51
CA THR A 191 -15.75 -20.78 -1.91
C THR A 191 -16.13 -21.39 -0.56
N GLY A 192 -16.81 -20.62 0.29
CA GLY A 192 -17.34 -21.11 1.58
C GLY A 192 -18.30 -22.28 1.40
N GLY A 193 -19.18 -22.23 0.40
CA GLY A 193 -20.09 -23.32 0.03
C GLY A 193 -19.35 -24.61 -0.33
N ILE A 194 -18.33 -24.51 -1.18
CA ILE A 194 -17.49 -25.68 -1.54
C ILE A 194 -16.82 -26.28 -0.31
N VAL A 195 -16.18 -25.44 0.53
CA VAL A 195 -15.51 -25.90 1.76
C VAL A 195 -16.50 -26.59 2.70
N GLY A 196 -17.68 -26.00 2.93
CA GLY A 196 -18.70 -26.59 3.78
C GLY A 196 -19.23 -27.96 3.26
N ILE A 197 -19.39 -28.10 1.94
CA ILE A 197 -19.75 -29.40 1.35
C ILE A 197 -18.61 -30.41 1.58
N LEU A 198 -17.36 -30.04 1.33
CA LEU A 198 -16.20 -30.91 1.51
C LEU A 198 -16.01 -31.30 2.98
N GLU A 199 -16.18 -30.38 3.92
CA GLU A 199 -16.13 -30.70 5.36
C GLU A 199 -17.19 -31.74 5.75
N ASN A 200 -18.43 -31.57 5.27
CA ASN A 200 -19.51 -32.54 5.55
C ASN A 200 -19.23 -33.90 4.92
N VAL A 201 -18.74 -33.95 3.67
CA VAL A 201 -18.38 -35.19 2.98
C VAL A 201 -17.26 -35.92 3.70
N LEU A 202 -16.21 -35.17 4.11
CA LEU A 202 -15.04 -35.76 4.82
C LEU A 202 -15.41 -36.24 6.21
N ALA A 203 -16.22 -35.48 6.94
CA ALA A 203 -16.73 -35.88 8.26
C ALA A 203 -17.61 -37.12 8.19
N GLY A 204 -18.41 -37.27 7.11
CA GLY A 204 -19.29 -38.41 6.87
C GLY A 204 -18.76 -39.45 5.88
N ILE A 205 -17.45 -39.49 5.59
CA ILE A 205 -16.91 -40.27 4.48
C ILE A 205 -17.26 -41.77 4.57
N VAL A 206 -17.27 -42.33 5.77
CA VAL A 206 -17.65 -43.74 5.99
C VAL A 206 -19.08 -43.98 5.55
N THR A 207 -19.99 -43.05 5.85
CA THR A 207 -21.40 -43.12 5.44
C THR A 207 -21.53 -43.02 3.92
N VAL A 208 -20.84 -42.05 3.31
CA VAL A 208 -20.80 -41.86 1.85
C VAL A 208 -20.36 -43.15 1.14
N GLN A 209 -19.30 -43.77 1.64
CA GLN A 209 -18.79 -45.04 1.11
C GLN A 209 -19.76 -46.24 1.34
N ALA A 210 -20.32 -46.34 2.55
CA ALA A 210 -21.23 -47.44 2.89
C ALA A 210 -22.54 -47.43 2.03
N TYR A 211 -23.00 -46.22 1.68
CA TYR A 211 -24.21 -46.06 0.84
C TYR A 211 -23.89 -45.91 -0.66
N ASN A 212 -22.62 -46.00 -1.05
CA ASN A 212 -22.16 -45.79 -2.42
C ASN A 212 -22.65 -44.45 -3.01
N ALA A 213 -22.68 -43.39 -2.17
CA ALA A 213 -23.22 -42.07 -2.50
C ALA A 213 -22.19 -41.11 -3.10
N SER A 214 -21.02 -41.61 -3.54
CA SER A 214 -19.92 -40.80 -4.07
C SER A 214 -20.31 -39.93 -5.27
N ASP A 215 -21.14 -40.48 -6.18
CA ASP A 215 -21.56 -39.71 -7.36
C ASP A 215 -22.53 -38.57 -7.00
N PHE A 216 -23.37 -38.79 -5.99
CA PHE A 216 -24.29 -37.74 -5.49
C PHE A 216 -23.49 -36.58 -4.86
N GLU A 217 -22.53 -36.88 -3.99
CA GLU A 217 -21.71 -35.85 -3.35
C GLU A 217 -20.80 -35.15 -4.36
N ARG A 218 -20.25 -35.89 -5.35
CA ARG A 218 -19.52 -35.30 -6.46
C ARG A 218 -20.37 -34.29 -7.24
N ALA A 219 -21.59 -34.61 -7.57
CA ALA A 219 -22.48 -33.69 -8.28
C ALA A 219 -22.78 -32.42 -7.48
N ARG A 220 -22.89 -32.51 -6.14
CA ARG A 220 -23.04 -31.34 -5.25
C ARG A 220 -21.80 -30.44 -5.32
N VAL A 221 -20.61 -31.02 -5.21
CA VAL A 221 -19.36 -30.26 -5.32
C VAL A 221 -19.22 -29.63 -6.70
N GLU A 222 -19.55 -30.37 -7.77
CA GLU A 222 -19.48 -29.90 -9.15
C GLU A 222 -20.43 -28.71 -9.39
N SER A 223 -21.64 -28.76 -8.85
CA SER A 223 -22.60 -27.65 -8.93
C SER A 223 -22.07 -26.38 -8.26
N GLU A 224 -21.55 -26.48 -7.04
CA GLU A 224 -21.02 -25.31 -6.31
C GLU A 224 -19.72 -24.79 -6.91
N SER A 225 -18.85 -25.70 -7.39
CA SER A 225 -17.65 -25.33 -8.15
C SER A 225 -17.98 -24.63 -9.47
N GLY A 226 -19.09 -25.03 -10.13
CA GLY A 226 -19.62 -24.33 -11.29
C GLY A 226 -20.05 -22.91 -10.97
N ASN A 227 -20.79 -22.71 -9.88
CA ASN A 227 -21.17 -21.38 -9.38
C ASN A 227 -19.95 -20.50 -9.09
N TYR A 228 -18.94 -21.05 -8.43
CA TYR A 228 -17.67 -20.34 -8.19
C TYR A 228 -17.00 -19.91 -9.49
N ARG A 229 -16.84 -20.84 -10.44
CA ARG A 229 -16.24 -20.57 -11.76
C ARG A 229 -16.95 -19.42 -12.46
N ASP A 230 -18.28 -19.42 -12.49
CA ASP A 230 -19.08 -18.44 -13.19
C ASP A 230 -18.95 -17.04 -12.53
N GLN A 231 -18.96 -16.98 -11.20
CA GLN A 231 -18.70 -15.73 -10.46
C GLN A 231 -17.28 -15.23 -10.65
N ALA A 232 -16.29 -16.14 -10.69
CA ALA A 232 -14.89 -15.80 -10.93
C ALA A 232 -14.68 -15.22 -12.34
N ILE A 233 -15.31 -15.82 -13.37
CA ILE A 233 -15.26 -15.31 -14.75
C ILE A 233 -15.89 -13.92 -14.84
N LEU A 234 -17.04 -13.70 -14.20
CA LEU A 234 -17.69 -12.39 -14.17
C LEU A 234 -16.81 -11.32 -13.48
N ALA A 235 -16.15 -11.67 -12.39
CA ALA A 235 -15.23 -10.79 -11.69
C ALA A 235 -14.00 -10.49 -12.56
N ALA A 236 -13.41 -11.51 -13.21
CA ALA A 236 -12.27 -11.36 -14.10
C ALA A 236 -12.58 -10.50 -15.32
N ASN A 237 -13.74 -10.68 -15.95
CA ASN A 237 -14.18 -9.88 -17.09
C ASN A 237 -14.35 -8.40 -16.70
N LEU A 238 -14.91 -8.12 -15.53
CA LEU A 238 -15.03 -6.75 -15.05
C LEU A 238 -13.65 -6.14 -14.77
N ARG A 239 -12.76 -6.90 -14.09
CA ARG A 239 -11.39 -6.45 -13.82
C ARG A 239 -10.63 -6.13 -15.11
N ASN A 240 -10.66 -7.04 -16.09
CA ASN A 240 -9.90 -6.90 -17.33
C ASN A 240 -10.39 -5.75 -18.23
N ARG A 241 -11.60 -5.23 -18.02
CA ARG A 241 -12.08 -4.03 -18.70
C ARG A 241 -11.46 -2.72 -18.15
N PHE A 242 -11.00 -2.74 -16.91
CA PHE A 242 -10.49 -1.56 -16.22
C PHE A 242 -8.98 -1.61 -15.98
N ILE A 243 -8.39 -2.80 -15.94
CA ILE A 243 -6.96 -3.03 -15.74
C ILE A 243 -6.49 -3.89 -16.91
N PRO A 244 -6.16 -3.26 -18.05
CA PRO A 244 -5.59 -3.95 -19.18
C PRO A 244 -4.19 -4.50 -18.91
#